data_b24215df8533ade2733c396f1dd01cb6
#
_entry.id   b24215df8533ade2733c396f1dd01cb6
#
_cell.length_a   1.000
_cell.length_b   1.000
_cell.length_c   1.000
_cell.angle_alpha   90.00
_cell.angle_beta   90.00
_cell.angle_gamma   90.00
#
_symmetry.space_group_name_H-M   'P 1'
#
loop_
_entity.id
_entity.type
_entity.pdbx_description
1 polymer ?
#
loop_
_entity_poly.entity_id
_entity_poly.type
_entity_poly.pdbx_seq_one_letter_code
_entity_poly.pdbx_strand_id
1 'polypeptide(L)'
;MRIRACGVRGSTPVFGQRFARVGGHTSCLAVSVDDELPSLVLDAGTGLQDLALEFDGAPFDGSILLTHLHWDHVQGLPFFPPADHDDARVVCAQPAQGDPVEVMARAMSPPHFPIGPMDLRGSWTHVALDAGTHEIGKFSVLALDVHHKGGRTFGYRVTCDGASFAYVPDALDANDDAIVELAAGVDVLLRGTPFVTAEQERADLFGHGTVEHALEIAKRARVRTLVLTHHSPFRTDEEVEAIAKRAGVTAAVEGMVIEL
;
A
#
# COMPACT_ATOMS: atom_id res chain seq x y z
N MET A 1 -12.40 -10.74 -7.48
CA MET A 1 -11.69 -9.90 -6.48
C MET A 1 -11.55 -8.49 -7.05
N ARG A 2 -11.87 -7.48 -6.27
CA ARG A 2 -11.85 -6.06 -6.66
C ARG A 2 -10.80 -5.33 -5.83
N ILE A 3 -9.92 -4.58 -6.49
CA ILE A 3 -8.88 -3.76 -5.86
C ILE A 3 -9.18 -2.30 -6.17
N ARG A 4 -9.27 -1.45 -5.16
CA ARG A 4 -9.40 0.00 -5.32
C ARG A 4 -8.15 0.71 -4.81
N ALA A 5 -7.57 1.59 -5.63
CA ALA A 5 -6.50 2.47 -5.25
C ALA A 5 -7.09 3.73 -4.58
N CYS A 6 -6.98 3.80 -3.25
CA CYS A 6 -7.49 4.92 -2.45
C CYS A 6 -6.42 6.01 -2.23
N GLY A 7 -5.14 5.63 -2.35
CA GLY A 7 -4.01 6.54 -2.26
C GLY A 7 -2.83 6.01 -3.07
N VAL A 8 -2.22 6.87 -3.87
CA VAL A 8 -1.20 6.50 -4.87
C VAL A 8 0.07 7.32 -4.80
N ARG A 9 0.17 8.30 -3.88
CA ARG A 9 1.36 9.12 -3.67
C ARG A 9 2.28 8.51 -2.62
N GLY A 10 3.58 8.74 -2.81
CA GLY A 10 4.61 8.38 -1.85
C GLY A 10 5.06 9.55 -0.99
N SER A 11 5.63 9.25 0.14
CA SER A 11 6.32 10.12 1.11
C SER A 11 5.44 11.16 1.81
N THR A 12 4.53 11.84 1.12
CA THR A 12 3.66 12.87 1.70
C THR A 12 2.47 13.16 0.79
N PRO A 13 1.31 13.51 1.34
CA PRO A 13 0.17 13.91 0.52
C PRO A 13 0.44 15.23 -0.21
N VAL A 14 -0.21 15.41 -1.37
CA VAL A 14 -0.10 16.61 -2.20
C VAL A 14 -1.48 17.17 -2.54
N PHE A 15 -1.54 18.48 -2.82
CA PHE A 15 -2.80 19.19 -3.05
C PHE A 15 -2.70 20.15 -4.24
N GLY A 16 -3.85 20.47 -4.80
CA GLY A 16 -4.01 21.48 -5.84
C GLY A 16 -4.19 20.91 -7.23
N GLN A 17 -4.52 21.79 -8.20
CA GLN A 17 -4.92 21.39 -9.56
C GLN A 17 -3.91 20.55 -10.33
N ARG A 18 -2.61 20.66 -9.99
CA ARG A 18 -1.53 19.89 -10.62
C ARG A 18 -1.54 18.41 -10.26
N PHE A 19 -2.34 18.01 -9.26
CA PHE A 19 -2.40 16.67 -8.69
C PHE A 19 -3.82 16.09 -8.65
N ALA A 20 -4.78 16.80 -9.27
CA ALA A 20 -6.20 16.47 -9.13
C ALA A 20 -6.65 15.25 -9.94
N ARG A 21 -5.93 14.88 -11.01
CA ARG A 21 -6.29 13.73 -11.86
C ARG A 21 -5.69 12.42 -11.37
N VAL A 22 -4.44 12.45 -10.94
CA VAL A 22 -3.77 11.28 -10.35
C VAL A 22 -4.19 11.08 -8.91
N GLY A 23 -4.44 12.18 -8.21
CA GLY A 23 -4.78 12.19 -6.79
C GLY A 23 -3.60 12.59 -5.91
N GLY A 24 -3.88 12.92 -4.65
CA GLY A 24 -2.91 13.46 -3.69
C GLY A 24 -2.75 12.67 -2.42
N HIS A 25 -3.56 11.64 -2.18
CA HIS A 25 -3.48 10.78 -0.98
C HIS A 25 -2.32 9.79 -1.06
N THR A 26 -1.74 9.50 0.12
CA THR A 26 -0.66 8.53 0.25
C THR A 26 -1.19 7.09 0.34
N SER A 27 -0.28 6.15 0.22
CA SER A 27 -0.45 4.71 0.01
C SER A 27 -1.62 4.08 0.74
N CYS A 28 -2.62 3.61 -0.01
CA CYS A 28 -3.74 2.83 0.49
C CYS A 28 -4.40 2.07 -0.65
N LEU A 29 -4.52 0.75 -0.52
CA LEU A 29 -5.32 -0.11 -1.40
C LEU A 29 -6.41 -0.80 -0.59
N ALA A 30 -7.64 -0.78 -1.08
CA ALA A 30 -8.75 -1.54 -0.52
C ALA A 30 -9.07 -2.75 -1.40
N VAL A 31 -9.34 -3.88 -0.78
CA VAL A 31 -9.65 -5.15 -1.47
C VAL A 31 -10.98 -5.69 -0.97
N SER A 32 -11.86 -6.00 -1.89
CA SER A 32 -13.15 -6.65 -1.64
C SER A 32 -13.33 -7.88 -2.53
N VAL A 33 -14.23 -8.75 -2.10
CA VAL A 33 -14.68 -9.92 -2.88
C VAL A 33 -16.15 -9.73 -3.17
N ASP A 34 -16.55 -9.98 -4.40
CA ASP A 34 -17.90 -9.74 -4.89
C ASP A 34 -18.33 -8.26 -4.67
N ASP A 35 -19.58 -8.01 -4.35
CA ASP A 35 -20.14 -6.69 -4.08
C ASP A 35 -20.06 -6.31 -2.56
N GLU A 36 -19.20 -6.99 -1.78
CA GLU A 36 -19.03 -6.71 -0.36
C GLU A 36 -18.18 -5.44 -0.13
N LEU A 37 -18.34 -4.83 1.05
CA LEU A 37 -17.43 -3.78 1.51
C LEU A 37 -16.00 -4.33 1.63
N PRO A 38 -14.98 -3.50 1.43
CA PRO A 38 -13.60 -3.91 1.59
C PRO A 38 -13.32 -4.48 2.99
N SER A 39 -12.76 -5.70 3.03
CA SER A 39 -12.38 -6.40 4.26
C SER A 39 -10.87 -6.60 4.41
N LEU A 40 -10.09 -6.22 3.38
CA LEU A 40 -8.64 -6.18 3.43
C LEU A 40 -8.16 -4.82 2.92
N VAL A 41 -7.28 -4.18 3.67
CA VAL A 41 -6.61 -2.94 3.28
C VAL A 41 -5.11 -3.16 3.32
N LEU A 42 -4.41 -2.72 2.27
CA LEU A 42 -2.94 -2.71 2.22
C LEU A 42 -2.46 -1.26 2.33
N ASP A 43 -1.72 -0.98 3.38
CA ASP A 43 -1.29 0.32 3.86
C ASP A 43 -2.43 1.26 4.27
N ALA A 44 -2.11 2.12 5.20
CA ALA A 44 -3.04 3.00 5.91
C ALA A 44 -2.59 4.47 5.83
N GLY A 45 -2.17 4.90 4.64
CA GLY A 45 -1.87 6.30 4.37
C GLY A 45 -3.14 7.16 4.35
N THR A 46 -3.01 8.40 3.91
CA THR A 46 -4.16 9.33 3.88
C THR A 46 -5.30 8.88 2.96
N GLY A 47 -5.04 7.91 2.05
CA GLY A 47 -6.09 7.29 1.23
C GLY A 47 -7.20 6.60 2.02
N LEU A 48 -6.99 6.27 3.31
CA LEU A 48 -8.08 5.79 4.18
C LEU A 48 -9.23 6.78 4.31
N GLN A 49 -8.99 8.09 4.18
CA GLN A 49 -10.04 9.09 4.21
C GLN A 49 -10.99 8.97 3.01
N ASP A 50 -10.45 8.67 1.83
CA ASP A 50 -11.25 8.43 0.63
C ASP A 50 -12.01 7.10 0.74
N LEU A 51 -11.35 6.05 1.26
CA LEU A 51 -11.98 4.76 1.50
C LEU A 51 -13.17 4.85 2.47
N ALA A 52 -13.10 5.71 3.48
CA ALA A 52 -14.16 5.88 4.46
C ALA A 52 -15.52 6.21 3.83
N LEU A 53 -15.53 6.88 2.69
CA LEU A 53 -16.77 7.26 1.98
C LEU A 53 -17.54 6.05 1.43
N GLU A 54 -16.90 4.92 1.18
CA GLU A 54 -17.57 3.68 0.73
C GLU A 54 -18.41 3.02 1.82
N PHE A 55 -18.08 3.28 3.09
CA PHE A 55 -18.73 2.62 4.21
C PHE A 55 -20.07 3.22 4.60
N ASP A 56 -20.37 4.45 4.17
CA ASP A 56 -21.63 5.16 4.46
C ASP A 56 -22.05 5.05 5.96
N GLY A 57 -21.06 5.19 6.85
CA GLY A 57 -21.22 5.08 8.29
C GLY A 57 -21.21 3.66 8.87
N ALA A 58 -21.07 2.62 8.04
CA ALA A 58 -20.89 1.26 8.53
C ALA A 58 -19.52 1.05 9.21
N PRO A 59 -19.42 0.19 10.22
CA PRO A 59 -18.15 -0.16 10.85
C PRO A 59 -17.27 -0.98 9.91
N PHE A 60 -15.94 -0.83 10.03
CA PHE A 60 -14.98 -1.70 9.37
C PHE A 60 -14.86 -3.02 10.13
N ASP A 61 -14.98 -4.13 9.40
CA ASP A 61 -14.71 -5.49 9.91
C ASP A 61 -13.72 -6.16 8.97
N GLY A 62 -12.44 -6.19 9.35
CA GLY A 62 -11.41 -6.68 8.45
C GLY A 62 -9.98 -6.48 8.94
N SER A 63 -9.06 -6.58 7.99
CA SER A 63 -7.63 -6.51 8.25
C SER A 63 -6.96 -5.36 7.51
N ILE A 64 -6.06 -4.67 8.19
CA ILE A 64 -5.16 -3.66 7.63
C ILE A 64 -3.74 -4.25 7.70
N LEU A 65 -3.11 -4.48 6.56
CA LEU A 65 -1.74 -4.98 6.47
C LEU A 65 -0.82 -3.83 6.06
N LEU A 66 0.09 -3.48 6.93
CA LEU A 66 1.08 -2.44 6.67
C LEU A 66 2.31 -3.06 6.01
N THR A 67 2.75 -2.49 4.90
CA THR A 67 4.02 -2.89 4.27
C THR A 67 5.20 -2.50 5.16
N HIS A 68 5.13 -1.33 5.77
CA HIS A 68 6.09 -0.82 6.75
C HIS A 68 5.50 0.38 7.51
N LEU A 69 6.30 1.05 8.34
CA LEU A 69 5.79 2.04 9.29
C LEU A 69 6.20 3.49 8.97
N HIS A 70 6.55 3.82 7.72
CA HIS A 70 6.70 5.22 7.35
C HIS A 70 5.34 5.95 7.41
N TRP A 71 5.38 7.25 7.65
CA TRP A 71 4.17 8.04 7.88
C TRP A 71 3.16 7.97 6.76
N ASP A 72 3.61 7.97 5.53
CA ASP A 72 2.75 7.88 4.35
C ASP A 72 2.04 6.52 4.17
N HIS A 73 2.37 5.54 5.03
CA HIS A 73 1.71 4.24 5.08
C HIS A 73 0.88 4.02 6.35
N VAL A 74 0.95 4.93 7.34
CA VAL A 74 0.26 4.73 8.63
C VAL A 74 -0.53 5.94 9.11
N GLN A 75 -0.29 7.15 8.58
CA GLN A 75 -0.85 8.39 9.12
C GLN A 75 -2.38 8.51 8.98
N GLY A 76 -3.01 7.68 8.16
CA GLY A 76 -4.46 7.64 7.99
C GLY A 76 -5.19 6.85 9.09
N LEU A 77 -4.50 5.98 9.83
CA LEU A 77 -5.13 5.10 10.83
C LEU A 77 -6.07 5.83 11.80
N PRO A 78 -5.67 6.95 12.44
CA PRO A 78 -6.55 7.66 13.37
C PRO A 78 -7.64 8.49 12.69
N PHE A 79 -7.68 8.52 11.37
CA PHE A 79 -8.62 9.31 10.55
C PHE A 79 -9.48 8.43 9.63
N PHE A 80 -9.74 7.19 10.06
CA PHE A 80 -10.60 6.24 9.36
C PHE A 80 -11.84 5.93 10.21
N PRO A 81 -12.90 6.76 10.12
CA PRO A 81 -14.10 6.62 10.95
C PRO A 81 -14.71 5.23 10.98
N PRO A 82 -14.75 4.44 9.88
CA PRO A 82 -15.24 3.06 9.93
C PRO A 82 -14.49 2.16 10.90
N ALA A 83 -13.19 2.38 11.11
CA ALA A 83 -12.38 1.62 12.08
C ALA A 83 -12.37 2.25 13.48
N ASP A 84 -12.75 3.52 13.61
CA ASP A 84 -12.98 4.20 14.90
C ASP A 84 -14.48 4.19 15.27
N HIS A 85 -15.14 3.06 15.08
CA HIS A 85 -16.54 2.81 15.39
C HIS A 85 -16.65 1.76 16.50
N ASP A 86 -17.64 1.89 17.40
CA ASP A 86 -17.78 0.98 18.56
C ASP A 86 -17.93 -0.50 18.14
N ASP A 87 -18.57 -0.76 17.01
CA ASP A 87 -18.77 -2.10 16.45
C ASP A 87 -17.66 -2.54 15.49
N ALA A 88 -16.62 -1.73 15.26
CA ALA A 88 -15.52 -2.09 14.38
C ALA A 88 -14.68 -3.25 14.94
N ARG A 89 -14.22 -4.12 14.06
CA ARG A 89 -13.29 -5.21 14.35
C ARG A 89 -12.09 -5.12 13.40
N VAL A 90 -10.95 -4.71 13.92
CA VAL A 90 -9.77 -4.41 13.12
C VAL A 90 -8.60 -5.30 13.53
N VAL A 91 -8.04 -6.03 12.59
CA VAL A 91 -6.73 -6.65 12.73
C VAL A 91 -5.73 -5.77 12.00
N CYS A 92 -4.85 -5.08 12.75
CA CYS A 92 -3.77 -4.28 12.18
C CYS A 92 -2.47 -5.06 12.28
N ALA A 93 -1.97 -5.56 11.14
CA ALA A 93 -0.76 -6.36 11.07
C ALA A 93 0.37 -5.56 10.41
N GLN A 94 1.57 -5.66 10.98
CA GLN A 94 2.78 -4.98 10.53
C GLN A 94 3.98 -5.92 10.55
N PRO A 95 5.05 -5.67 9.77
CA PRO A 95 6.26 -6.49 9.82
C PRO A 95 6.81 -6.60 11.24
N ALA A 96 7.12 -7.82 11.68
CA ALA A 96 7.64 -8.08 13.02
C ALA A 96 9.01 -7.39 13.23
N GLN A 97 9.04 -6.41 14.14
CA GLN A 97 10.24 -5.65 14.50
C GLN A 97 10.17 -5.11 15.95
N GLY A 98 9.47 -5.84 16.82
CA GLY A 98 9.22 -5.52 18.21
C GLY A 98 7.74 -5.73 18.57
N ASP A 99 7.34 -5.31 19.75
CA ASP A 99 5.94 -5.29 20.15
C ASP A 99 5.16 -4.35 19.22
N PRO A 100 4.09 -4.81 18.54
CA PRO A 100 3.42 -4.04 17.50
C PRO A 100 2.76 -2.76 18.03
N VAL A 101 2.25 -2.78 19.27
CA VAL A 101 1.66 -1.59 19.91
C VAL A 101 2.74 -0.57 20.26
N GLU A 102 3.85 -1.01 20.87
CA GLU A 102 4.95 -0.12 21.24
C GLU A 102 5.61 0.52 20.02
N VAL A 103 5.79 -0.25 18.95
CA VAL A 103 6.40 0.26 17.72
C VAL A 103 5.47 1.28 17.03
N MET A 104 4.16 0.99 16.95
CA MET A 104 3.16 1.93 16.40
C MET A 104 3.05 3.19 17.26
N ALA A 105 3.12 3.06 18.58
CA ALA A 105 3.05 4.19 19.50
C ALA A 105 4.17 5.22 19.31
N ARG A 106 5.31 4.86 18.70
CA ARG A 106 6.36 5.82 18.35
C ARG A 106 5.92 6.86 17.32
N ALA A 107 4.99 6.48 16.43
CA ALA A 107 4.41 7.37 15.43
C ALA A 107 3.10 8.01 15.89
N MET A 108 2.33 7.33 16.77
CA MET A 108 0.99 7.73 17.19
C MET A 108 0.88 7.72 18.72
N SER A 109 1.41 8.75 19.37
CA SER A 109 1.30 8.98 20.82
C SER A 109 1.71 10.40 21.20
N PRO A 110 1.32 10.91 22.39
CA PRO A 110 1.84 12.17 22.89
C PRO A 110 3.37 12.18 23.00
N PRO A 111 4.06 13.29 22.68
CA PRO A 111 3.49 14.59 22.32
C PRO A 111 3.21 14.77 20.82
N HIS A 112 3.47 13.78 19.98
CA HIS A 112 3.34 13.90 18.52
C HIS A 112 1.90 13.73 18.03
N PHE A 113 1.12 12.91 18.72
CA PHE A 113 -0.32 12.70 18.48
C PHE A 113 -1.05 12.60 19.82
N PRO A 114 -2.32 13.05 19.94
CA PRO A 114 -3.00 13.14 21.23
C PRO A 114 -3.39 11.78 21.85
N ILE A 115 -3.48 10.72 21.05
CA ILE A 115 -3.86 9.36 21.49
C ILE A 115 -2.84 8.33 21.02
N GLY A 116 -2.80 7.18 21.69
CA GLY A 116 -2.02 6.00 21.25
C GLY A 116 -2.84 5.00 20.45
N PRO A 117 -2.20 3.93 19.94
CA PRO A 117 -2.87 2.89 19.16
C PRO A 117 -4.00 2.18 19.91
N MET A 118 -3.89 2.08 21.24
CA MET A 118 -4.87 1.42 22.11
C MET A 118 -6.05 2.33 22.52
N ASP A 119 -6.00 3.60 22.14
CA ASP A 119 -7.07 4.56 22.45
C ASP A 119 -8.09 4.68 21.31
N LEU A 120 -7.86 4.01 20.17
CA LEU A 120 -8.84 3.90 19.07
C LEU A 120 -10.06 3.13 19.52
N ARG A 121 -11.26 3.57 19.12
CA ARG A 121 -12.51 2.88 19.45
C ARG A 121 -12.64 1.58 18.66
N GLY A 122 -13.60 0.74 19.07
CA GLY A 122 -13.80 -0.58 18.48
C GLY A 122 -12.82 -1.61 19.04
N SER A 123 -12.78 -2.78 18.42
CA SER A 123 -11.92 -3.88 18.80
C SER A 123 -10.70 -3.95 17.88
N TRP A 124 -9.54 -3.52 18.39
CA TRP A 124 -8.28 -3.56 17.65
C TRP A 124 -7.37 -4.69 18.14
N THR A 125 -6.85 -5.47 17.20
CA THR A 125 -5.81 -6.47 17.44
C THR A 125 -4.58 -6.07 16.63
N HIS A 126 -3.49 -5.76 17.32
CA HIS A 126 -2.20 -5.45 16.66
C HIS A 126 -1.35 -6.71 16.56
N VAL A 127 -0.86 -7.01 15.37
CA VAL A 127 -0.12 -8.24 15.05
C VAL A 127 1.25 -7.92 14.47
N ALA A 128 2.29 -8.51 15.07
CA ALA A 128 3.62 -8.57 14.45
C ALA A 128 3.64 -9.75 13.47
N LEU A 129 3.73 -9.48 12.17
CA LEU A 129 3.68 -10.46 11.10
C LEU A 129 5.09 -10.89 10.71
N ASP A 130 5.34 -12.18 10.61
CA ASP A 130 6.57 -12.71 10.03
C ASP A 130 6.42 -12.93 8.52
N ALA A 131 7.56 -13.05 7.81
CA ALA A 131 7.54 -13.43 6.41
C ALA A 131 6.96 -14.84 6.24
N GLY A 132 6.19 -15.07 5.18
CA GLY A 132 5.53 -16.33 4.89
C GLY A 132 4.10 -16.16 4.41
N THR A 133 3.38 -17.27 4.29
CA THR A 133 1.97 -17.29 3.87
C THR A 133 1.04 -17.22 5.07
N HIS A 134 0.04 -16.37 4.99
CA HIS A 134 -0.97 -16.14 6.03
C HIS A 134 -2.36 -16.21 5.42
N GLU A 135 -3.29 -16.86 6.13
CA GLU A 135 -4.72 -16.84 5.78
C GLU A 135 -5.40 -15.70 6.51
N ILE A 136 -5.94 -14.74 5.76
CA ILE A 136 -6.54 -13.50 6.27
C ILE A 136 -7.94 -13.34 5.68
N GLY A 137 -8.96 -13.70 6.45
CA GLY A 137 -10.34 -13.75 5.97
C GLY A 137 -10.46 -14.69 4.76
N LYS A 138 -10.89 -14.16 3.61
CA LYS A 138 -11.02 -14.91 2.34
C LYS A 138 -9.72 -14.94 1.52
N PHE A 139 -8.64 -14.32 2.00
CA PHE A 139 -7.41 -14.10 1.24
C PHE A 139 -6.27 -14.97 1.75
N SER A 140 -5.51 -15.57 0.83
CA SER A 140 -4.18 -16.12 1.11
C SER A 140 -3.15 -15.04 0.76
N VAL A 141 -2.35 -14.63 1.74
CA VAL A 141 -1.39 -13.53 1.63
C VAL A 141 0.02 -14.05 1.86
N LEU A 142 0.88 -13.96 0.84
CA LEU A 142 2.31 -14.15 0.98
C LEU A 142 2.96 -12.82 1.29
N ALA A 143 3.65 -12.74 2.45
CA ALA A 143 4.45 -11.60 2.87
C ALA A 143 5.93 -11.96 2.73
N LEU A 144 6.72 -11.15 2.02
CA LEU A 144 8.17 -11.32 1.93
C LEU A 144 8.90 -10.02 2.25
N ASP A 145 10.06 -10.17 2.89
CA ASP A 145 10.96 -9.03 3.14
C ASP A 145 11.48 -8.47 1.82
N VAL A 146 11.32 -7.16 1.64
CA VAL A 146 11.91 -6.40 0.53
C VAL A 146 12.86 -5.33 1.07
N HIS A 147 13.86 -4.95 0.28
CA HIS A 147 14.84 -3.97 0.72
C HIS A 147 14.28 -2.55 0.62
N HIS A 148 14.14 -1.90 1.76
CA HIS A 148 13.80 -0.48 1.88
C HIS A 148 14.51 0.12 3.10
N LYS A 149 14.52 1.45 3.24
CA LYS A 149 15.17 2.14 4.36
C LYS A 149 14.24 2.29 5.56
N GLY A 150 14.83 2.29 6.76
CA GLY A 150 14.15 2.76 7.97
C GLY A 150 13.37 1.70 8.76
N GLY A 151 13.50 0.42 8.43
CA GLY A 151 12.85 -0.66 9.16
C GLY A 151 12.58 -1.89 8.29
N ARG A 152 11.98 -2.90 8.89
CA ARG A 152 11.53 -4.08 8.15
C ARG A 152 10.37 -3.70 7.23
N THR A 153 10.46 -4.08 5.97
CA THR A 153 9.49 -3.76 4.93
C THR A 153 9.05 -5.02 4.20
N PHE A 154 7.75 -5.18 4.01
CA PHE A 154 7.17 -6.26 3.24
C PHE A 154 6.63 -5.80 1.88
N GLY A 155 6.77 -6.67 0.87
CA GLY A 155 5.83 -6.76 -0.23
C GLY A 155 4.80 -7.83 0.06
N TYR A 156 3.63 -7.71 -0.54
CA TYR A 156 2.54 -8.67 -0.41
C TYR A 156 2.11 -9.24 -1.76
N ARG A 157 1.84 -10.55 -1.79
CA ARG A 157 1.01 -11.17 -2.82
C ARG A 157 -0.29 -11.61 -2.19
N VAL A 158 -1.40 -11.19 -2.76
CA VAL A 158 -2.76 -11.55 -2.31
C VAL A 158 -3.40 -12.43 -3.36
N THR A 159 -3.98 -13.54 -2.91
CA THR A 159 -4.69 -14.51 -3.76
C THR A 159 -6.07 -14.78 -3.19
N CYS A 160 -7.09 -14.81 -4.05
CA CYS A 160 -8.45 -15.18 -3.71
C CYS A 160 -9.13 -15.78 -4.96
N ASP A 161 -9.73 -16.97 -4.83
CA ASP A 161 -10.49 -17.64 -5.90
C ASP A 161 -9.76 -17.74 -7.26
N GLY A 162 -8.45 -17.97 -7.22
CA GLY A 162 -7.60 -18.12 -8.40
C GLY A 162 -7.12 -16.81 -9.01
N ALA A 163 -7.65 -15.66 -8.61
CA ALA A 163 -7.14 -14.36 -8.95
C ALA A 163 -6.00 -13.94 -8.00
N SER A 164 -5.02 -13.19 -8.48
CA SER A 164 -3.88 -12.76 -7.66
C SER A 164 -3.29 -11.43 -8.08
N PHE A 165 -2.83 -10.66 -7.11
CA PHE A 165 -2.02 -9.48 -7.34
C PHE A 165 -0.85 -9.40 -6.38
N ALA A 166 0.18 -8.63 -6.76
CA ALA A 166 1.27 -8.27 -5.86
C ALA A 166 1.29 -6.76 -5.64
N TYR A 167 1.62 -6.36 -4.41
CA TYR A 167 1.74 -4.97 -4.00
C TYR A 167 3.10 -4.74 -3.35
N VAL A 168 3.94 -3.94 -3.98
CA VAL A 168 5.29 -3.61 -3.54
C VAL A 168 5.49 -2.10 -3.73
N PRO A 169 4.97 -1.25 -2.81
CA PRO A 169 5.05 0.20 -2.96
C PRO A 169 6.47 0.71 -2.77
N ASP A 170 7.19 0.17 -1.79
CA ASP A 170 8.51 0.63 -1.41
C ASP A 170 9.53 -0.50 -1.40
N ALA A 171 10.44 -0.44 -2.36
CA ALA A 171 11.59 -1.31 -2.41
C ALA A 171 12.67 -0.74 -3.34
N LEU A 172 13.93 -0.96 -2.99
CA LEU A 172 15.09 -0.74 -3.83
C LEU A 172 15.10 -1.65 -5.05
N ASP A 173 15.83 -1.25 -6.08
CA ASP A 173 16.08 -2.06 -7.29
C ASP A 173 17.13 -3.17 -7.07
N ALA A 174 17.71 -3.26 -5.87
CA ALA A 174 18.71 -4.27 -5.53
C ALA A 174 18.09 -5.48 -4.81
N ASN A 175 18.59 -6.70 -5.09
CA ASN A 175 18.11 -7.96 -4.50
C ASN A 175 16.60 -8.17 -4.69
N ASP A 176 16.19 -8.21 -5.92
CA ASP A 176 14.79 -8.24 -6.34
C ASP A 176 14.15 -9.65 -6.36
N ASP A 177 14.84 -10.69 -5.93
CA ASP A 177 14.33 -12.07 -5.96
C ASP A 177 12.99 -12.21 -5.21
N ALA A 178 12.87 -11.57 -4.05
CA ALA A 178 11.61 -11.55 -3.29
C ALA A 178 10.48 -10.85 -4.08
N ILE A 179 10.79 -9.76 -4.79
CA ILE A 179 9.81 -9.05 -5.61
C ILE A 179 9.38 -9.92 -6.80
N VAL A 180 10.32 -10.60 -7.43
CA VAL A 180 10.04 -11.54 -8.54
C VAL A 180 9.19 -12.71 -8.04
N GLU A 181 9.46 -13.24 -6.85
CA GLU A 181 8.67 -14.31 -6.23
C GLU A 181 7.23 -13.84 -5.93
N LEU A 182 7.06 -12.68 -5.31
CA LEU A 182 5.75 -12.08 -5.07
C LEU A 182 4.96 -11.88 -6.36
N ALA A 183 5.64 -11.40 -7.41
CA ALA A 183 5.04 -11.05 -8.68
C ALA A 183 4.87 -12.25 -9.64
N ALA A 184 5.38 -13.45 -9.29
CA ALA A 184 5.41 -14.58 -10.20
C ALA A 184 4.01 -14.98 -10.72
N GLY A 185 3.74 -14.67 -11.99
CA GLY A 185 2.51 -15.04 -12.70
C GLY A 185 1.23 -14.38 -12.17
N VAL A 186 1.32 -13.30 -11.40
CA VAL A 186 0.13 -12.59 -10.92
C VAL A 186 -0.60 -11.86 -12.05
N ASP A 187 -1.89 -11.64 -11.85
CA ASP A 187 -2.72 -10.85 -12.79
C ASP A 187 -2.28 -9.39 -12.81
N VAL A 188 -1.97 -8.82 -11.63
CA VAL A 188 -1.54 -7.43 -11.49
C VAL A 188 -0.36 -7.31 -10.53
N LEU A 189 0.65 -6.54 -10.93
CA LEU A 189 1.70 -6.04 -10.02
C LEU A 189 1.49 -4.53 -9.86
N LEU A 190 1.18 -4.09 -8.62
CA LEU A 190 1.25 -2.68 -8.24
C LEU A 190 2.63 -2.41 -7.66
N ARG A 191 3.48 -1.68 -8.40
CA ARG A 191 4.87 -1.41 -8.03
C ARG A 191 5.11 0.08 -7.84
N GLY A 192 5.69 0.43 -6.70
CA GLY A 192 6.10 1.81 -6.42
C GLY A 192 7.32 2.21 -7.23
N THR A 193 7.19 3.30 -7.98
CA THR A 193 8.20 3.79 -8.90
C THR A 193 8.22 5.32 -8.92
N PRO A 194 8.64 5.96 -7.81
CA PRO A 194 8.70 7.42 -7.75
C PRO A 194 9.77 8.02 -8.67
N PHE A 195 10.69 7.19 -9.18
CA PHE A 195 11.84 7.61 -9.99
C PHE A 195 11.90 6.92 -11.36
N VAL A 196 12.67 7.49 -12.28
CA VAL A 196 13.10 6.89 -13.55
C VAL A 196 14.61 6.62 -13.49
N THR A 197 15.17 5.80 -14.39
CA THR A 197 16.61 5.43 -14.36
C THR A 197 17.55 6.63 -14.38
N ALA A 198 17.16 7.73 -15.04
CA ALA A 198 17.96 8.98 -15.02
C ALA A 198 18.09 9.59 -13.60
N GLU A 199 17.29 9.13 -12.65
CA GLU A 199 17.29 9.56 -11.25
C GLU A 199 17.77 8.45 -10.29
N GLN A 200 18.50 7.44 -10.78
CA GLN A 200 18.91 6.25 -10.01
C GLN A 200 19.61 6.61 -8.69
N GLU A 201 20.52 7.59 -8.70
CA GLU A 201 21.19 8.03 -7.47
C GLU A 201 20.20 8.49 -6.38
N ARG A 202 19.12 9.15 -6.78
CA ARG A 202 18.08 9.56 -5.85
C ARG A 202 17.20 8.37 -5.41
N ALA A 203 16.90 7.46 -6.33
CA ALA A 203 16.19 6.23 -6.01
C ALA A 203 16.94 5.44 -4.95
N ASP A 204 18.25 5.22 -5.12
CA ASP A 204 19.12 4.54 -4.16
C ASP A 204 19.21 5.28 -2.83
N LEU A 205 19.35 6.62 -2.89
CA LEU A 205 19.43 7.47 -1.70
C LEU A 205 18.17 7.36 -0.83
N PHE A 206 16.99 7.31 -1.44
CA PHE A 206 15.71 7.24 -0.72
C PHE A 206 15.14 5.82 -0.55
N GLY A 207 15.79 4.81 -1.12
CA GLY A 207 15.38 3.41 -0.93
C GLY A 207 14.22 2.96 -1.81
N HIS A 208 14.11 3.53 -3.03
CA HIS A 208 13.03 3.26 -3.96
C HIS A 208 13.52 2.67 -5.28
N GLY A 209 12.58 2.15 -6.07
CA GLY A 209 12.82 1.63 -7.40
C GLY A 209 12.53 2.63 -8.51
N THR A 210 12.95 2.23 -9.72
CA THR A 210 12.73 2.96 -10.97
C THR A 210 11.67 2.29 -11.84
N VAL A 211 11.07 3.06 -12.73
CA VAL A 211 10.08 2.57 -13.69
C VAL A 211 10.65 1.47 -14.59
N GLU A 212 11.88 1.68 -15.08
CA GLU A 212 12.53 0.74 -15.97
C GLU A 212 12.85 -0.60 -15.29
N HIS A 213 13.22 -0.57 -14.02
CA HIS A 213 13.41 -1.78 -13.23
C HIS A 213 12.08 -2.50 -12.97
N ALA A 214 11.00 -1.76 -12.70
CA ALA A 214 9.67 -2.36 -12.55
C ALA A 214 9.22 -3.10 -13.82
N LEU A 215 9.53 -2.56 -15.01
CA LEU A 215 9.29 -3.24 -16.30
C LEU A 215 10.09 -4.53 -16.43
N GLU A 216 11.36 -4.55 -15.99
CA GLU A 216 12.20 -5.75 -15.98
C GLU A 216 11.63 -6.82 -15.03
N ILE A 217 11.27 -6.44 -13.80
CA ILE A 217 10.61 -7.32 -12.83
C ILE A 217 9.33 -7.93 -13.41
N ALA A 218 8.44 -7.10 -13.97
CA ALA A 218 7.18 -7.55 -14.54
C ALA A 218 7.38 -8.57 -15.66
N LYS A 219 8.40 -8.37 -16.51
CA LYS A 219 8.78 -9.31 -17.57
C LYS A 219 9.35 -10.62 -17.00
N ARG A 220 10.29 -10.55 -16.05
CA ARG A 220 10.91 -11.73 -15.40
C ARG A 220 9.88 -12.58 -14.67
N ALA A 221 8.99 -11.93 -13.94
CA ALA A 221 7.92 -12.56 -13.18
C ALA A 221 6.72 -12.99 -14.03
N ARG A 222 6.67 -12.65 -15.32
CA ARG A 222 5.55 -12.92 -16.23
C ARG A 222 4.23 -12.35 -15.73
N VAL A 223 4.29 -11.13 -15.20
CA VAL A 223 3.11 -10.38 -14.74
C VAL A 223 2.20 -10.06 -15.93
N ARG A 224 0.90 -10.19 -15.74
CA ARG A 224 -0.07 -9.90 -16.79
C ARG A 224 -0.23 -8.39 -17.01
N THR A 225 -0.33 -7.64 -15.92
CA THR A 225 -0.48 -6.17 -15.95
C THR A 225 0.40 -5.52 -14.90
N LEU A 226 1.26 -4.58 -15.31
CA LEU A 226 2.02 -3.72 -14.40
C LEU A 226 1.26 -2.39 -14.21
N VAL A 227 1.07 -2.01 -12.95
CA VAL A 227 0.51 -0.72 -12.54
C VAL A 227 1.53 0.02 -11.68
N LEU A 228 1.91 1.22 -12.10
CA LEU A 228 2.82 2.07 -11.34
C LEU A 228 2.04 2.79 -10.24
N THR A 229 2.58 2.81 -9.03
CA THR A 229 1.99 3.50 -7.88
C THR A 229 3.07 4.21 -7.07
N HIS A 230 2.74 4.73 -5.90
CA HIS A 230 3.67 5.43 -5.01
C HIS A 230 4.41 6.57 -5.74
N HIS A 231 3.63 7.38 -6.50
CA HIS A 231 4.18 8.45 -7.32
C HIS A 231 4.85 9.52 -6.46
N SER A 232 6.01 10.01 -6.94
CA SER A 232 6.73 11.09 -6.26
C SER A 232 5.82 12.29 -5.99
N PRO A 233 5.82 12.86 -4.78
CA PRO A 233 5.02 14.04 -4.44
C PRO A 233 5.44 15.29 -5.23
N PHE A 234 6.60 15.26 -5.85
CA PHE A 234 7.12 16.37 -6.68
C PHE A 234 6.69 16.29 -8.15
N ARG A 235 6.10 15.15 -8.60
CA ARG A 235 5.62 14.97 -9.97
C ARG A 235 4.19 15.40 -10.13
N THR A 236 3.94 16.24 -11.10
CA THR A 236 2.58 16.62 -11.51
C THR A 236 1.87 15.46 -12.19
N ASP A 237 0.56 15.60 -12.37
CA ASP A 237 -0.25 14.63 -13.12
C ASP A 237 0.28 14.43 -14.54
N GLU A 238 0.64 15.52 -15.25
CA GLU A 238 1.20 15.46 -16.60
C GLU A 238 2.51 14.66 -16.65
N GLU A 239 3.37 14.80 -15.63
CA GLU A 239 4.63 14.06 -15.56
C GLU A 239 4.42 12.58 -15.28
N VAL A 240 3.48 12.22 -14.37
CA VAL A 240 3.11 10.83 -14.09
C VAL A 240 2.53 10.17 -15.34
N GLU A 241 1.56 10.83 -15.99
CA GLU A 241 0.93 10.35 -17.23
C GLU A 241 1.94 10.19 -18.38
N ALA A 242 2.85 11.14 -18.53
CA ALA A 242 3.90 11.08 -19.56
C ALA A 242 4.88 9.93 -19.32
N ILE A 243 5.24 9.65 -18.07
CA ILE A 243 6.10 8.51 -17.70
C ILE A 243 5.38 7.19 -18.02
N ALA A 244 4.16 7.00 -17.55
CA ALA A 244 3.39 5.78 -17.78
C ALA A 244 3.16 5.54 -19.29
N LYS A 245 2.80 6.58 -20.05
CA LYS A 245 2.65 6.52 -21.49
C LYS A 245 3.94 6.11 -22.20
N ARG A 246 5.08 6.69 -21.82
CA ARG A 246 6.39 6.35 -22.40
C ARG A 246 6.78 4.91 -22.07
N ALA A 247 6.49 4.44 -20.87
CA ALA A 247 6.74 3.07 -20.42
C ALA A 247 5.76 2.05 -21.02
N GLY A 248 4.63 2.49 -21.60
CA GLY A 248 3.59 1.62 -22.14
C GLY A 248 2.82 0.86 -21.08
N VAL A 249 2.67 1.44 -19.87
CA VAL A 249 1.99 0.84 -18.72
C VAL A 249 0.96 1.79 -18.12
N THR A 250 0.19 1.30 -17.15
CA THR A 250 -0.80 2.09 -16.42
C THR A 250 -0.17 2.74 -15.19
N ALA A 251 -0.46 4.02 -14.95
CA ALA A 251 -0.26 4.66 -13.65
C ALA A 251 -1.53 4.53 -12.81
N ALA A 252 -1.41 4.14 -11.55
CA ALA A 252 -2.52 4.18 -10.63
C ALA A 252 -2.99 5.62 -10.41
N VAL A 253 -4.29 5.81 -10.34
CA VAL A 253 -4.93 7.06 -9.93
C VAL A 253 -5.90 6.78 -8.80
N GLU A 254 -6.16 7.76 -7.96
CA GLU A 254 -7.16 7.63 -6.89
C GLU A 254 -8.54 7.28 -7.48
N GLY A 255 -9.23 6.37 -6.83
CA GLY A 255 -10.51 5.84 -7.29
C GLY A 255 -10.40 4.79 -8.39
N MET A 256 -9.20 4.48 -8.92
CA MET A 256 -9.02 3.39 -9.89
C MET A 256 -9.47 2.06 -9.28
N VAL A 257 -10.31 1.36 -10.02
CA VAL A 257 -10.77 0.01 -9.69
C VAL A 257 -10.20 -1.00 -10.68
N ILE A 258 -9.67 -2.09 -10.17
CA ILE A 258 -9.16 -3.23 -10.94
C ILE A 258 -9.98 -4.44 -10.55
N GLU A 259 -10.67 -5.03 -11.52
CA GLU A 259 -11.43 -6.29 -11.36
C GLU A 259 -10.58 -7.47 -11.81
N LEU A 260 -10.50 -8.52 -10.97
CA LEU A 260 -9.75 -9.75 -11.22
C LEU A 260 -10.65 -10.98 -11.12
#